data_f3b198475953ad79051dd00b1f4eb6c3
#
_entry.id   f3b198475953ad79051dd00b1f4eb6c3
#
_cell.length_a   1.000
_cell.length_b   1.000
_cell.length_c   1.000
_cell.angle_alpha   90.00
_cell.angle_beta   90.00
_cell.angle_gamma   90.00
#
_symmetry.space_group_name_H-M   'P 1'
#
loop_
_entity.id
_entity.type
_entity.pdbx_description
1 polymer ?
#
loop_
_entity_poly.entity_id
_entity_poly.type
_entity_poly.pdbx_seq_one_letter_code
_entity_poly.pdbx_strand_id
1 'polypeptide(L)'
;MKKYKICVYAICKNEEKFIERWYKSIKEADYIVVLDTGSTDNSIKKFKELGIKYETKTINPWRFDIARNESLKLIPEDTDICICLDLDEIMLPGWKNELLKLWNNNITRIKYLYNWKLDENNRPLISFYANKIHKNKYYKWTHPVHEILSTDINENIIQTDKIIINHYPDNNKSRSSYLKLLELSVKEDPNDDRNMHYLGREYMYYKKWNKCIDTLIKHLSLKSSTWKDERAASMRYIARSYIALKRYEEAKMWYKLAIKEAPYLKESYIELMILYYNLKEYNEEFEMLNNKKYHDLFSLSV
;
A
#
# COMPACT_ATOMS: atom_id res chain seq x y z
N MET A 1 -3.03 9.74 -35.51
CA MET A 1 -3.02 8.93 -34.27
C MET A 1 -4.32 9.20 -33.52
N LYS A 2 -4.94 8.15 -32.94
CA LYS A 2 -6.10 8.35 -32.05
C LYS A 2 -5.64 9.15 -30.83
N LYS A 3 -6.36 10.25 -30.54
CA LYS A 3 -6.07 11.06 -29.33
C LYS A 3 -6.81 10.40 -28.16
N TYR A 4 -6.08 9.73 -27.26
CA TYR A 4 -6.67 9.17 -26.04
C TYR A 4 -6.99 10.26 -25.03
N LYS A 5 -8.14 10.17 -24.38
CA LYS A 5 -8.57 11.05 -23.30
C LYS A 5 -8.22 10.47 -21.94
N ILE A 6 -7.61 11.28 -21.11
CA ILE A 6 -7.09 10.90 -19.80
C ILE A 6 -7.91 11.60 -18.72
N CYS A 7 -8.42 10.85 -17.74
CA CYS A 7 -9.06 11.36 -16.56
C CYS A 7 -8.22 11.00 -15.31
N VAL A 8 -7.87 12.00 -14.51
CA VAL A 8 -7.34 11.79 -13.16
C VAL A 8 -8.49 11.91 -12.18
N TYR A 9 -8.62 10.93 -11.28
CA TYR A 9 -9.68 10.92 -10.27
C TYR A 9 -9.12 10.65 -8.87
N ALA A 10 -9.77 11.23 -7.86
CA ALA A 10 -9.39 11.09 -6.47
C ALA A 10 -10.59 11.08 -5.54
N ILE A 11 -10.38 10.64 -4.29
CA ILE A 11 -11.25 10.93 -3.16
C ILE A 11 -10.57 11.97 -2.28
N CYS A 12 -11.35 12.84 -1.64
CA CYS A 12 -10.84 13.92 -0.79
C CYS A 12 -11.58 13.95 0.55
N LYS A 13 -10.83 14.25 1.62
CA LYS A 13 -11.38 14.70 2.91
C LYS A 13 -10.32 15.51 3.67
N ASN A 14 -10.52 16.83 3.76
CA ASN A 14 -9.63 17.75 4.47
C ASN A 14 -8.18 17.72 3.95
N GLU A 15 -8.01 18.01 2.66
CA GLU A 15 -6.73 17.94 1.94
C GLU A 15 -6.26 19.31 1.41
N GLU A 16 -6.78 20.41 1.93
CA GLU A 16 -6.53 21.76 1.38
C GLU A 16 -5.07 22.07 1.10
N LYS A 17 -4.14 21.57 1.94
CA LYS A 17 -2.71 21.81 1.82
C LYS A 17 -2.04 21.12 0.63
N PHE A 18 -2.67 20.09 0.07
CA PHE A 18 -2.11 19.28 -1.01
C PHE A 18 -2.64 19.66 -2.40
N ILE A 19 -3.85 20.21 -2.47
CA ILE A 19 -4.62 20.37 -3.70
C ILE A 19 -3.84 21.14 -4.78
N GLU A 20 -3.17 22.22 -4.46
CA GLU A 20 -2.48 23.05 -5.46
C GLU A 20 -1.31 22.32 -6.12
N ARG A 21 -0.45 21.64 -5.31
CA ARG A 21 0.70 20.92 -5.86
C ARG A 21 0.25 19.67 -6.63
N TRP A 22 -0.78 18.97 -6.13
CA TRP A 22 -1.41 17.86 -6.80
C TRP A 22 -1.96 18.28 -8.18
N TYR A 23 -2.79 19.32 -8.22
CA TYR A 23 -3.35 19.87 -9.47
C TYR A 23 -2.25 20.29 -10.46
N LYS A 24 -1.20 20.98 -10.00
CA LYS A 24 -0.08 21.38 -10.86
C LYS A 24 0.59 20.18 -11.54
N SER A 25 0.66 19.04 -10.87
CA SER A 25 1.31 17.83 -11.39
C SER A 25 0.48 17.13 -12.48
N ILE A 26 -0.84 17.33 -12.50
CA ILE A 26 -1.78 16.61 -13.37
C ILE A 26 -2.58 17.52 -14.29
N LYS A 27 -2.34 18.81 -14.32
CA LYS A 27 -3.10 19.78 -15.15
C LYS A 27 -3.09 19.50 -16.66
N GLU A 28 -2.20 18.62 -17.12
CA GLU A 28 -2.15 18.13 -18.49
C GLU A 28 -3.21 17.07 -18.79
N ALA A 29 -3.89 16.49 -17.80
CA ALA A 29 -5.00 15.57 -18.02
C ALA A 29 -6.16 16.26 -18.76
N ASP A 30 -6.94 15.48 -19.52
CA ASP A 30 -8.11 16.03 -20.23
C ASP A 30 -9.27 16.27 -19.26
N TYR A 31 -9.35 15.47 -18.18
CA TYR A 31 -10.34 15.58 -17.10
C TYR A 31 -9.68 15.40 -15.74
N ILE A 32 -10.15 16.15 -14.77
CA ILE A 32 -9.77 16.00 -13.34
C ILE A 32 -11.08 16.01 -12.55
N VAL A 33 -11.34 14.94 -11.80
CA VAL A 33 -12.57 14.79 -11.02
C VAL A 33 -12.23 14.35 -9.59
N VAL A 34 -12.93 14.89 -8.60
CA VAL A 34 -12.72 14.57 -7.19
C VAL A 34 -14.05 14.27 -6.51
N LEU A 35 -14.11 13.16 -5.79
CA LEU A 35 -15.18 12.93 -4.82
C LEU A 35 -14.77 13.47 -3.45
N ASP A 36 -15.40 14.55 -3.03
CA ASP A 36 -15.26 15.03 -1.66
C ASP A 36 -16.15 14.21 -0.71
N THR A 37 -15.57 13.66 0.34
CA THR A 37 -16.28 12.78 1.29
C THR A 37 -16.69 13.49 2.59
N GLY A 38 -16.81 14.81 2.52
CA GLY A 38 -17.27 15.67 3.62
C GLY A 38 -16.11 16.45 4.25
N SER A 39 -15.38 17.21 3.45
CA SER A 39 -14.38 18.16 3.93
C SER A 39 -15.00 19.33 4.68
N THR A 40 -14.31 19.77 5.73
CA THR A 40 -14.68 20.91 6.57
C THR A 40 -13.65 22.05 6.55
N ASP A 41 -12.54 21.83 5.83
CA ASP A 41 -11.48 22.80 5.56
C ASP A 41 -11.74 23.56 4.24
N ASN A 42 -10.75 24.24 3.69
CA ASN A 42 -10.87 24.97 2.43
C ASN A 42 -10.76 24.11 1.16
N SER A 43 -10.80 22.79 1.26
CA SER A 43 -10.67 21.89 0.09
C SER A 43 -11.66 22.24 -1.02
N ILE A 44 -12.94 22.38 -0.68
CA ILE A 44 -14.01 22.72 -1.64
C ILE A 44 -13.77 24.09 -2.31
N LYS A 45 -13.32 25.08 -1.52
CA LYS A 45 -12.99 26.41 -2.03
C LYS A 45 -11.88 26.33 -3.09
N LYS A 46 -10.81 25.57 -2.80
CA LYS A 46 -9.69 25.37 -3.71
C LYS A 46 -10.08 24.62 -4.99
N PHE A 47 -10.99 23.64 -4.92
CA PHE A 47 -11.51 22.98 -6.13
C PHE A 47 -12.21 23.98 -7.04
N LYS A 48 -13.04 24.88 -6.49
CA LYS A 48 -13.71 25.93 -7.26
C LYS A 48 -12.72 26.90 -7.90
N GLU A 49 -11.74 27.36 -7.13
CA GLU A 49 -10.71 28.32 -7.61
C GLU A 49 -9.86 27.74 -8.75
N LEU A 50 -9.57 26.43 -8.71
CA LEU A 50 -8.77 25.74 -9.73
C LEU A 50 -9.60 25.16 -10.89
N GLY A 51 -10.92 25.29 -10.87
CA GLY A 51 -11.81 24.74 -11.89
C GLY A 51 -11.86 23.19 -11.90
N ILE A 52 -11.56 22.57 -10.75
CA ILE A 52 -11.62 21.11 -10.61
C ILE A 52 -13.08 20.69 -10.46
N LYS A 53 -13.52 19.75 -11.30
CA LYS A 53 -14.86 19.14 -11.15
C LYS A 53 -14.89 18.27 -9.91
N TYR A 54 -15.86 18.50 -9.03
CA TYR A 54 -16.04 17.70 -7.82
C TYR A 54 -17.51 17.43 -7.52
N GLU A 55 -17.74 16.36 -6.76
CA GLU A 55 -19.03 16.09 -6.11
C GLU A 55 -18.77 15.83 -4.62
N THR A 56 -19.75 16.18 -3.78
CA THR A 56 -19.69 15.90 -2.34
C THR A 56 -20.65 14.78 -1.98
N LYS A 57 -20.13 13.72 -1.35
CA LYS A 57 -20.95 12.59 -0.90
C LYS A 57 -20.41 11.99 0.40
N THR A 58 -21.22 12.00 1.44
CA THR A 58 -20.88 11.32 2.69
C THR A 58 -21.00 9.82 2.53
N ILE A 59 -19.94 9.08 2.92
CA ILE A 59 -19.92 7.63 2.95
C ILE A 59 -20.11 7.15 4.40
N ASN A 60 -21.23 6.48 4.67
CA ASN A 60 -21.56 5.99 6.00
C ASN A 60 -22.18 4.58 5.93
N PRO A 61 -21.63 3.54 6.60
CA PRO A 61 -20.34 3.60 7.29
C PRO A 61 -19.16 3.86 6.34
N TRP A 62 -18.09 4.45 6.86
CA TRP A 62 -16.90 4.76 6.05
C TRP A 62 -16.24 3.50 5.51
N ARG A 63 -15.97 3.49 4.19
CA ARG A 63 -15.22 2.46 3.46
C ARG A 63 -14.48 3.12 2.30
N PHE A 64 -13.21 2.78 2.13
CA PHE A 64 -12.41 3.33 1.04
C PHE A 64 -12.88 2.82 -0.32
N ASP A 65 -13.18 1.53 -0.46
CA ASP A 65 -13.66 0.95 -1.72
C ASP A 65 -14.96 1.58 -2.21
N ILE A 66 -15.91 1.83 -1.32
CA ILE A 66 -17.16 2.53 -1.67
C ILE A 66 -16.86 3.94 -2.14
N ALA A 67 -16.05 4.71 -1.39
CA ALA A 67 -15.68 6.07 -1.77
C ALA A 67 -15.01 6.11 -3.15
N ARG A 68 -14.06 5.21 -3.42
CA ARG A 68 -13.38 5.13 -4.71
C ARG A 68 -14.32 4.68 -5.84
N ASN A 69 -15.23 3.75 -5.59
CA ASN A 69 -16.22 3.35 -6.58
C ASN A 69 -17.20 4.48 -6.90
N GLU A 70 -17.58 5.30 -5.92
CA GLU A 70 -18.34 6.51 -6.19
C GLU A 70 -17.52 7.53 -7.01
N SER A 71 -16.23 7.69 -6.75
CA SER A 71 -15.38 8.57 -7.56
C SER A 71 -15.22 8.09 -9.01
N LEU A 72 -15.25 6.78 -9.28
CA LEU A 72 -15.26 6.22 -10.64
C LEU A 72 -16.47 6.68 -11.44
N LYS A 73 -17.63 6.91 -10.82
CA LYS A 73 -18.85 7.36 -11.50
C LYS A 73 -18.77 8.79 -12.00
N LEU A 74 -17.82 9.59 -11.50
CA LEU A 74 -17.60 10.97 -11.93
C LEU A 74 -16.80 11.07 -13.24
N ILE A 75 -16.16 9.97 -13.64
CA ILE A 75 -15.31 9.91 -14.83
C ILE A 75 -16.17 10.06 -16.09
N PRO A 76 -15.87 11.01 -17.00
CA PRO A 76 -16.59 11.17 -18.24
C PRO A 76 -16.58 9.90 -19.10
N GLU A 77 -17.69 9.63 -19.77
CA GLU A 77 -17.89 8.39 -20.54
C GLU A 77 -16.89 8.20 -21.69
N ASP A 78 -16.44 9.31 -22.27
CA ASP A 78 -15.49 9.35 -23.38
C ASP A 78 -14.01 9.26 -22.95
N THR A 79 -13.75 8.98 -21.67
CA THR A 79 -12.42 8.73 -21.13
C THR A 79 -11.89 7.37 -21.61
N ASP A 80 -10.65 7.33 -22.09
CA ASP A 80 -9.96 6.09 -22.45
C ASP A 80 -9.11 5.56 -21.27
N ILE A 81 -8.40 6.46 -20.56
CA ILE A 81 -7.42 6.14 -19.54
C ILE A 81 -7.79 6.81 -18.22
N CYS A 82 -7.88 6.04 -17.16
CA CYS A 82 -8.16 6.51 -15.82
C CYS A 82 -6.91 6.40 -14.95
N ILE A 83 -6.63 7.43 -14.14
CA ILE A 83 -5.53 7.48 -13.18
C ILE A 83 -6.11 7.79 -11.82
N CYS A 84 -6.04 6.84 -10.88
CA CYS A 84 -6.33 7.14 -9.49
C CYS A 84 -5.07 7.72 -8.85
N LEU A 85 -5.15 8.98 -8.41
CA LEU A 85 -4.04 9.70 -7.79
C LEU A 85 -4.53 10.37 -6.51
N ASP A 86 -4.04 9.93 -5.36
CA ASP A 86 -4.40 10.51 -4.08
C ASP A 86 -3.80 11.93 -3.95
N LEU A 87 -4.43 12.81 -3.15
CA LEU A 87 -4.04 14.23 -3.12
C LEU A 87 -2.65 14.47 -2.50
N ASP A 88 -2.14 13.52 -1.75
CA ASP A 88 -0.77 13.52 -1.21
C ASP A 88 0.26 12.87 -2.16
N GLU A 89 -0.16 12.51 -3.38
CA GLU A 89 0.69 11.96 -4.45
C GLU A 89 0.95 13.02 -5.53
N ILE A 90 2.14 12.98 -6.14
CA ILE A 90 2.58 13.91 -7.20
C ILE A 90 3.11 13.11 -8.38
N MET A 91 2.55 13.33 -9.56
CA MET A 91 3.12 12.80 -10.80
C MET A 91 4.31 13.65 -11.25
N LEU A 92 5.42 13.00 -11.58
CA LEU A 92 6.59 13.71 -12.08
C LEU A 92 6.39 14.16 -13.55
N PRO A 93 7.02 15.29 -13.97
CA PRO A 93 6.85 15.83 -15.33
C PRO A 93 7.15 14.82 -16.44
N GLY A 94 6.44 14.96 -17.57
CA GLY A 94 6.61 14.08 -18.74
C GLY A 94 5.70 12.84 -18.74
N TRP A 95 5.00 12.57 -17.65
CA TRP A 95 4.13 11.42 -17.48
C TRP A 95 3.11 11.24 -18.62
N LYS A 96 2.48 12.33 -19.08
CA LYS A 96 1.45 12.27 -20.13
C LYS A 96 2.03 11.79 -21.45
N ASN A 97 3.19 12.30 -21.85
CA ASN A 97 3.87 11.88 -23.07
C ASN A 97 4.28 10.41 -23.02
N GLU A 98 4.82 9.94 -21.88
CA GLU A 98 5.18 8.53 -21.71
C GLU A 98 3.95 7.64 -21.68
N LEU A 99 2.88 8.06 -21.02
CA LEU A 99 1.61 7.33 -21.01
C LEU A 99 1.06 7.15 -22.41
N LEU A 100 0.99 8.22 -23.20
CA LEU A 100 0.47 8.19 -24.57
C LEU A 100 1.34 7.40 -25.56
N LYS A 101 2.66 7.32 -25.35
CA LYS A 101 3.56 6.45 -26.12
C LYS A 101 3.29 4.96 -25.86
N LEU A 102 3.02 4.62 -24.61
CA LEU A 102 2.81 3.23 -24.18
C LEU A 102 1.41 2.74 -24.49
N TRP A 103 0.40 3.62 -24.40
CA TRP A 103 -1.01 3.22 -24.46
C TRP A 103 -1.48 2.85 -25.85
N ASN A 104 -2.21 1.75 -25.94
CA ASN A 104 -2.98 1.35 -27.11
C ASN A 104 -4.28 0.65 -26.67
N ASN A 105 -5.19 0.35 -27.61
CA ASN A 105 -6.51 -0.21 -27.29
C ASN A 105 -6.48 -1.58 -26.56
N ASN A 106 -5.39 -2.32 -26.68
CA ASN A 106 -5.23 -3.65 -26.06
C ASN A 106 -4.77 -3.57 -24.61
N ILE A 107 -4.16 -2.45 -24.19
CA ILE A 107 -3.67 -2.28 -22.83
C ILE A 107 -4.85 -2.02 -21.90
N THR A 108 -4.85 -2.72 -20.78
CA THR A 108 -5.88 -2.59 -19.76
C THR A 108 -5.37 -1.90 -18.50
N ARG A 109 -4.07 -2.04 -18.19
CA ARG A 109 -3.45 -1.46 -16.97
C ARG A 109 -1.97 -1.13 -17.22
N ILE A 110 -1.49 -0.09 -16.53
CA ILE A 110 -0.06 0.22 -16.48
C ILE A 110 0.43 0.17 -15.03
N LYS A 111 1.53 -0.56 -14.80
CA LYS A 111 2.33 -0.50 -13.60
C LYS A 111 3.39 0.58 -13.77
N TYR A 112 3.46 1.48 -12.80
CA TYR A 112 4.37 2.63 -12.78
C TYR A 112 5.23 2.62 -11.52
N LEU A 113 6.35 3.32 -11.55
CA LEU A 113 7.24 3.44 -10.39
C LEU A 113 6.61 4.36 -9.34
N TYR A 114 6.42 3.83 -8.14
CA TYR A 114 5.84 4.55 -7.02
C TYR A 114 6.86 4.69 -5.90
N ASN A 115 7.24 5.94 -5.61
CA ASN A 115 8.15 6.28 -4.53
C ASN A 115 7.33 6.50 -3.25
N TRP A 116 7.21 5.44 -2.45
CA TRP A 116 6.45 5.43 -1.20
C TRP A 116 7.07 6.30 -0.12
N LYS A 117 8.40 6.29 -0.01
CA LYS A 117 9.14 7.05 0.98
C LYS A 117 10.30 7.77 0.30
N LEU A 118 10.42 9.05 0.60
CA LEU A 118 11.50 9.91 0.15
C LEU A 118 12.33 10.38 1.35
N ASP A 119 13.60 10.71 1.11
CA ASP A 119 14.43 11.42 2.08
C ASP A 119 14.13 12.93 2.04
N GLU A 120 14.83 13.70 2.86
CA GLU A 120 14.71 15.17 2.93
C GLU A 120 15.09 15.89 1.63
N ASN A 121 15.86 15.23 0.75
CA ASN A 121 16.25 15.73 -0.56
C ASN A 121 15.35 15.23 -1.71
N ASN A 122 14.20 14.63 -1.39
CA ASN A 122 13.27 13.97 -2.31
C ASN A 122 13.88 12.79 -3.09
N ARG A 123 14.92 12.12 -2.56
CA ARG A 123 15.48 10.91 -3.16
C ARG A 123 14.68 9.69 -2.67
N PRO A 124 14.37 8.75 -3.56
CA PRO A 124 13.61 7.56 -3.18
C PRO A 124 14.36 6.69 -2.16
N LEU A 125 13.72 6.39 -1.04
CA LEU A 125 14.18 5.42 -0.04
C LEU A 125 13.46 4.09 -0.17
N ILE A 126 12.17 4.12 -0.51
CA ILE A 126 11.34 2.93 -0.74
C ILE A 126 10.52 3.15 -2.00
N SER A 127 10.72 2.28 -2.97
CA SER A 127 9.99 2.31 -4.24
C SER A 127 9.48 0.93 -4.61
N PHE A 128 8.34 0.88 -5.29
CA PHE A 128 7.78 -0.33 -5.87
C PHE A 128 6.88 0.02 -7.07
N TYR A 129 6.43 -0.99 -7.81
CA TYR A 129 5.51 -0.77 -8.91
C TYR A 129 4.06 -0.79 -8.41
N ALA A 130 3.37 0.35 -8.55
CA ALA A 130 1.93 0.47 -8.29
C ALA A 130 1.13 0.36 -9.60
N ASN A 131 -0.19 0.17 -9.52
CA ASN A 131 -1.01 -0.24 -10.66
C ASN A 131 -2.37 0.49 -10.74
N LYS A 132 -2.41 1.78 -10.39
CA LYS A 132 -3.64 2.59 -10.37
C LYS A 132 -3.91 3.34 -11.70
N ILE A 133 -3.21 3.00 -12.81
CA ILE A 133 -3.49 3.51 -14.16
C ILE A 133 -4.18 2.41 -14.95
N HIS A 134 -5.42 2.66 -15.42
CA HIS A 134 -6.24 1.61 -15.96
C HIS A 134 -7.20 2.11 -17.08
N LYS A 135 -7.70 1.17 -17.86
CA LYS A 135 -8.74 1.42 -18.86
C LYS A 135 -10.07 1.77 -18.18
N ASN A 136 -10.83 2.67 -18.77
CA ASN A 136 -12.15 3.03 -18.26
C ASN A 136 -13.14 1.84 -18.34
N LYS A 137 -14.13 1.81 -17.42
CA LYS A 137 -15.33 0.92 -17.41
C LYS A 137 -15.15 -0.54 -17.01
N TYR A 138 -13.92 -1.05 -16.78
CA TYR A 138 -13.70 -2.48 -16.52
C TYR A 138 -13.25 -2.79 -15.09
N TYR A 139 -13.14 -1.77 -14.25
CA TYR A 139 -12.52 -1.88 -12.93
C TYR A 139 -13.45 -1.44 -11.82
N LYS A 140 -13.30 -2.09 -10.67
CA LYS A 140 -13.94 -1.75 -9.40
C LYS A 140 -12.93 -1.81 -8.28
N TRP A 141 -13.10 -0.99 -7.28
CA TRP A 141 -12.34 -1.06 -6.04
C TRP A 141 -12.99 -2.04 -5.09
N THR A 142 -12.19 -2.84 -4.42
CA THR A 142 -12.62 -3.86 -3.46
C THR A 142 -11.82 -3.71 -2.17
N HIS A 143 -12.35 -4.19 -1.07
CA HIS A 143 -11.87 -4.13 0.30
C HIS A 143 -12.09 -2.78 1.00
N PRO A 144 -12.62 -2.81 2.24
CA PRO A 144 -12.93 -1.61 3.02
C PRO A 144 -11.74 -0.71 3.31
N VAL A 145 -10.54 -1.29 3.36
CA VAL A 145 -9.23 -0.66 3.55
C VAL A 145 -8.15 -1.46 2.84
N HIS A 146 -7.02 -0.83 2.52
CA HIS A 146 -5.99 -1.41 1.64
C HIS A 146 -6.60 -1.89 0.32
N GLU A 147 -7.52 -1.09 -0.17
CA GLU A 147 -8.32 -1.36 -1.34
C GLU A 147 -7.48 -1.63 -2.59
N ILE A 148 -7.94 -2.54 -3.40
CA ILE A 148 -7.31 -2.91 -4.66
C ILE A 148 -8.27 -2.66 -5.82
N LEU A 149 -7.69 -2.31 -6.95
CA LEU A 149 -8.42 -2.15 -8.20
C LEU A 149 -8.55 -3.51 -8.89
N SER A 150 -9.74 -4.07 -8.90
CA SER A 150 -10.06 -5.42 -9.40
C SER A 150 -10.81 -5.36 -10.72
N THR A 151 -10.70 -6.43 -11.51
CA THR A 151 -11.42 -6.58 -12.79
C THR A 151 -11.65 -8.06 -13.08
N ASP A 152 -12.70 -8.35 -13.85
CA ASP A 152 -13.04 -9.70 -14.32
C ASP A 152 -12.56 -9.97 -15.78
N ILE A 153 -11.92 -8.99 -16.44
CA ILE A 153 -11.37 -9.18 -17.79
C ILE A 153 -9.95 -9.73 -17.74
N ASN A 154 -9.53 -10.38 -18.80
CA ASN A 154 -8.13 -10.72 -19.00
C ASN A 154 -7.30 -9.45 -19.17
N GLU A 155 -6.37 -9.22 -18.27
CA GLU A 155 -5.56 -8.00 -18.25
C GLU A 155 -4.35 -8.12 -19.20
N ASN A 156 -4.15 -7.06 -19.98
CA ASN A 156 -2.88 -6.80 -20.67
C ASN A 156 -2.17 -5.65 -19.96
N ILE A 157 -1.16 -5.99 -19.17
CA ILE A 157 -0.48 -5.08 -18.25
C ILE A 157 0.90 -4.73 -18.80
N ILE A 158 1.21 -3.43 -18.88
CA ILE A 158 2.56 -2.94 -19.16
C ILE A 158 3.16 -2.38 -17.87
N GLN A 159 4.46 -2.60 -17.68
CA GLN A 159 5.24 -2.00 -16.60
C GLN A 159 6.24 -1.00 -17.16
N THR A 160 6.39 0.15 -16.49
CA THR A 160 7.35 1.20 -16.86
C THR A 160 7.94 1.88 -15.62
N ASP A 161 9.19 2.27 -15.72
CA ASP A 161 9.92 3.13 -14.77
C ASP A 161 9.91 4.61 -15.16
N LYS A 162 9.32 4.95 -16.32
CA LYS A 162 9.28 6.31 -16.86
C LYS A 162 8.09 7.14 -16.39
N ILE A 163 7.06 6.49 -15.88
CA ILE A 163 5.96 7.17 -15.17
C ILE A 163 6.26 7.00 -13.69
N ILE A 164 6.47 8.12 -13.00
CA ILE A 164 6.90 8.12 -11.60
C ILE A 164 5.92 8.95 -10.78
N ILE A 165 5.49 8.40 -9.65
CA ILE A 165 4.65 9.08 -8.66
C ILE A 165 5.39 9.12 -7.33
N ASN A 166 5.52 10.32 -6.76
CA ASN A 166 6.06 10.54 -5.43
C ASN A 166 4.93 10.70 -4.41
N HIS A 167 5.06 10.06 -3.27
CA HIS A 167 4.13 10.17 -2.16
C HIS A 167 4.67 11.10 -1.07
N TYR A 168 3.81 12.00 -0.60
CA TYR A 168 4.11 13.00 0.44
C TYR A 168 3.06 12.92 1.56
N PRO A 169 3.16 11.93 2.45
CA PRO A 169 2.11 11.59 3.40
C PRO A 169 1.81 12.71 4.40
N ASP A 170 0.55 12.79 4.81
CA ASP A 170 0.16 13.58 5.97
C ASP A 170 0.37 12.80 7.27
N ASN A 171 1.47 13.09 7.95
CA ASN A 171 1.80 12.43 9.22
C ASN A 171 0.83 12.77 10.37
N ASN A 172 -0.03 13.77 10.19
CA ASN A 172 -1.02 14.18 11.19
C ASN A 172 -2.36 13.46 11.04
N LYS A 173 -2.58 12.69 9.99
CA LYS A 173 -3.82 11.94 9.78
C LYS A 173 -3.94 10.78 10.76
N SER A 174 -5.07 10.74 11.47
CA SER A 174 -5.41 9.63 12.33
C SER A 174 -5.68 8.35 11.52
N ARG A 175 -5.08 7.24 11.96
CA ARG A 175 -5.34 5.89 11.43
C ARG A 175 -6.32 5.10 12.29
N SER A 176 -7.05 5.76 13.19
CA SER A 176 -7.91 5.10 14.19
C SER A 176 -9.04 4.24 13.60
N SER A 177 -9.47 4.51 12.38
CA SER A 177 -10.49 3.71 11.68
C SER A 177 -9.95 2.42 11.07
N TYR A 178 -8.64 2.30 10.85
CA TYR A 178 -8.03 1.19 10.10
C TYR A 178 -8.29 -0.17 10.74
N LEU A 179 -8.12 -0.29 12.05
CA LEU A 179 -8.33 -1.56 12.74
C LEU A 179 -9.76 -2.09 12.54
N LYS A 180 -10.78 -1.24 12.69
CA LYS A 180 -12.19 -1.64 12.48
C LYS A 180 -12.47 -2.05 11.04
N LEU A 181 -11.87 -1.34 10.07
CA LEU A 181 -12.02 -1.65 8.65
C LEU A 181 -11.32 -2.96 8.28
N LEU A 182 -10.17 -3.27 8.89
CA LEU A 182 -9.49 -4.56 8.71
C LEU A 182 -10.28 -5.71 9.34
N GLU A 183 -10.83 -5.51 10.55
CA GLU A 183 -11.74 -6.48 11.17
C GLU A 183 -12.96 -6.76 10.27
N LEU A 184 -13.52 -5.72 9.64
CA LEU A 184 -14.61 -5.86 8.68
C LEU A 184 -14.16 -6.61 7.42
N SER A 185 -13.01 -6.25 6.84
CA SER A 185 -12.47 -6.87 5.62
C SER A 185 -12.27 -8.37 5.80
N VAL A 186 -11.65 -8.79 6.91
CA VAL A 186 -11.42 -10.21 7.22
C VAL A 186 -12.74 -10.93 7.54
N LYS A 187 -13.75 -10.22 8.08
CA LYS A 187 -15.09 -10.80 8.27
C LYS A 187 -15.81 -11.04 6.94
N GLU A 188 -15.67 -10.14 5.98
CA GLU A 188 -16.28 -10.25 4.64
C GLU A 188 -15.59 -11.32 3.79
N ASP A 189 -14.26 -11.40 3.86
CA ASP A 189 -13.47 -12.46 3.20
C ASP A 189 -12.41 -13.02 4.15
N PRO A 190 -12.72 -14.13 4.84
CA PRO A 190 -11.77 -14.78 5.74
C PRO A 190 -10.60 -15.49 5.03
N ASN A 191 -10.65 -15.62 3.70
CA ASN A 191 -9.62 -16.26 2.89
C ASN A 191 -8.67 -15.27 2.20
N ASP A 192 -8.90 -13.97 2.37
CA ASP A 192 -8.00 -12.91 1.91
C ASP A 192 -6.75 -12.90 2.81
N ASP A 193 -5.66 -13.48 2.34
CA ASP A 193 -4.38 -13.57 3.05
C ASP A 193 -3.78 -12.20 3.31
N ARG A 194 -3.84 -11.28 2.35
CA ARG A 194 -3.31 -9.92 2.47
C ARG A 194 -3.98 -9.15 3.61
N ASN A 195 -5.32 -9.11 3.65
CA ASN A 195 -6.03 -8.40 4.72
C ASN A 195 -5.90 -9.12 6.07
N MET A 196 -5.78 -10.45 6.08
CA MET A 196 -5.49 -11.22 7.29
C MET A 196 -4.11 -10.85 7.85
N HIS A 197 -3.07 -10.74 6.99
CA HIS A 197 -1.74 -10.26 7.38
C HIS A 197 -1.80 -8.84 7.97
N TYR A 198 -2.46 -7.91 7.28
CA TYR A 198 -2.57 -6.53 7.75
C TYR A 198 -3.33 -6.42 9.07
N LEU A 199 -4.40 -7.21 9.26
CA LEU A 199 -5.15 -7.23 10.52
C LEU A 199 -4.25 -7.70 11.69
N GLY A 200 -3.50 -8.79 11.49
CA GLY A 200 -2.58 -9.29 12.49
C GLY A 200 -1.51 -8.26 12.87
N ARG A 201 -0.91 -7.61 11.86
CA ARG A 201 0.05 -6.52 12.05
C ARG A 201 -0.57 -5.34 12.82
N GLU A 202 -1.77 -4.95 12.48
CA GLU A 202 -2.47 -3.84 13.14
C GLU A 202 -2.78 -4.19 14.60
N TYR A 203 -3.19 -5.42 14.90
CA TYR A 203 -3.35 -5.87 16.28
C TYR A 203 -2.05 -5.75 17.08
N MET A 204 -0.87 -6.03 16.48
CA MET A 204 0.43 -5.85 17.14
C MET A 204 0.66 -4.37 17.48
N TYR A 205 0.42 -3.43 16.56
CA TYR A 205 0.56 -1.99 16.82
C TYR A 205 -0.38 -1.49 17.93
N TYR A 206 -1.57 -2.07 18.03
CA TYR A 206 -2.51 -1.80 19.12
C TYR A 206 -2.22 -2.61 20.39
N LYS A 207 -1.08 -3.31 20.47
CA LYS A 207 -0.67 -4.13 21.62
C LYS A 207 -1.68 -5.24 21.99
N LYS A 208 -2.48 -5.68 21.03
CA LYS A 208 -3.46 -6.80 21.17
C LYS A 208 -2.75 -8.12 20.84
N TRP A 209 -1.74 -8.47 21.65
CA TRP A 209 -0.75 -9.51 21.36
C TRP A 209 -1.37 -10.87 21.00
N ASN A 210 -2.30 -11.37 21.82
CA ASN A 210 -2.96 -12.67 21.53
C ASN A 210 -3.74 -12.61 20.22
N LYS A 211 -4.50 -11.54 19.95
CA LYS A 211 -5.21 -11.38 18.68
C LYS A 211 -4.25 -11.34 17.49
N CYS A 212 -3.09 -10.69 17.63
CA CYS A 212 -2.05 -10.70 16.60
C CYS A 212 -1.60 -12.14 16.31
N ILE A 213 -1.24 -12.90 17.34
CA ILE A 213 -0.76 -14.27 17.21
C ILE A 213 -1.83 -15.14 16.52
N ASP A 214 -3.06 -15.15 17.02
CA ASP A 214 -4.15 -15.96 16.49
C ASP A 214 -4.45 -15.63 15.01
N THR A 215 -4.48 -14.33 14.69
CA THR A 215 -4.77 -13.86 13.32
C THR A 215 -3.65 -14.23 12.35
N LEU A 216 -2.39 -14.06 12.75
CA LEU A 216 -1.27 -14.38 11.87
C LEU A 216 -1.01 -15.88 11.73
N ILE A 217 -1.35 -16.69 12.73
CA ILE A 217 -1.37 -18.17 12.58
C ILE A 217 -2.42 -18.56 11.54
N LYS A 218 -3.61 -17.94 11.55
CA LYS A 218 -4.62 -18.17 10.51
C LYS A 218 -4.11 -17.76 9.13
N HIS A 219 -3.50 -16.54 9.00
CA HIS A 219 -2.87 -16.10 7.76
C HIS A 219 -1.90 -17.16 7.21
N LEU A 220 -0.99 -17.68 8.04
CA LEU A 220 0.01 -18.68 7.64
C LEU A 220 -0.61 -20.01 7.20
N SER A 221 -1.85 -20.32 7.62
CA SER A 221 -2.60 -21.53 7.24
C SER A 221 -3.41 -21.40 5.95
N LEU A 222 -3.61 -20.17 5.44
CA LEU A 222 -4.37 -19.94 4.22
C LEU A 222 -3.61 -20.48 3.00
N LYS A 223 -4.33 -21.15 2.09
CA LYS A 223 -3.75 -21.65 0.83
C LYS A 223 -3.27 -20.54 -0.10
N SER A 224 -3.91 -19.36 -0.04
CA SER A 224 -3.55 -18.16 -0.79
C SER A 224 -2.26 -17.51 -0.28
N SER A 225 -1.92 -17.69 1.01
CA SER A 225 -0.72 -17.11 1.63
C SER A 225 0.55 -17.81 1.13
N THR A 226 0.98 -17.46 -0.08
CA THR A 226 2.12 -18.07 -0.77
C THR A 226 3.36 -17.19 -0.84
N TRP A 227 3.21 -15.88 -0.60
CA TRP A 227 4.32 -14.95 -0.66
C TRP A 227 5.22 -15.07 0.59
N LYS A 228 6.42 -15.65 0.38
CA LYS A 228 7.33 -15.99 1.48
C LYS A 228 7.75 -14.80 2.33
N ASP A 229 7.96 -13.62 1.73
CA ASP A 229 8.37 -12.43 2.47
C ASP A 229 7.29 -11.97 3.45
N GLU A 230 6.02 -12.00 3.03
CA GLU A 230 4.89 -11.65 3.89
C GLU A 230 4.66 -12.70 4.97
N ARG A 231 4.82 -13.99 4.64
CA ARG A 231 4.77 -15.09 5.61
C ARG A 231 5.85 -14.95 6.67
N ALA A 232 7.09 -14.67 6.26
CA ALA A 232 8.21 -14.42 7.19
C ALA A 232 7.95 -13.17 8.05
N ALA A 233 7.38 -12.10 7.48
CA ALA A 233 6.98 -10.92 8.23
C ALA A 233 5.90 -11.26 9.28
N SER A 234 4.90 -12.08 8.94
CA SER A 234 3.88 -12.56 9.89
C SER A 234 4.51 -13.34 11.05
N MET A 235 5.45 -14.23 10.76
CA MET A 235 6.18 -14.98 11.80
C MET A 235 6.98 -14.05 12.72
N ARG A 236 7.61 -13.01 12.18
CA ARG A 236 8.30 -12.00 13.01
C ARG A 236 7.32 -11.21 13.89
N TYR A 237 6.14 -10.83 13.39
CA TYR A 237 5.14 -10.13 14.21
C TYR A 237 4.57 -11.03 15.31
N ILE A 238 4.42 -12.34 15.07
CA ILE A 238 4.08 -13.32 16.10
C ILE A 238 5.19 -13.36 17.16
N ALA A 239 6.47 -13.46 16.75
CA ALA A 239 7.61 -13.47 17.66
C ALA A 239 7.67 -12.21 18.54
N ARG A 240 7.49 -11.02 17.94
CA ARG A 240 7.42 -9.75 18.67
C ARG A 240 6.28 -9.74 19.70
N SER A 241 5.13 -10.32 19.35
CA SER A 241 4.00 -10.44 20.25
C SER A 241 4.30 -11.37 21.44
N TYR A 242 5.01 -12.49 21.20
CA TYR A 242 5.48 -13.37 22.26
C TYR A 242 6.53 -12.70 23.17
N ILE A 243 7.43 -11.88 22.62
CA ILE A 243 8.37 -11.08 23.43
C ILE A 243 7.59 -10.16 24.36
N ALA A 244 6.59 -9.46 23.86
CA ALA A 244 5.77 -8.56 24.68
C ALA A 244 5.01 -9.31 25.80
N LEU A 245 4.68 -10.57 25.58
CA LEU A 245 4.10 -11.48 26.58
C LEU A 245 5.15 -12.17 27.47
N LYS A 246 6.45 -11.86 27.30
CA LYS A 246 7.58 -12.49 28.00
C LYS A 246 7.73 -14.00 27.75
N ARG A 247 7.21 -14.47 26.63
CA ARG A 247 7.28 -15.87 26.18
C ARG A 247 8.42 -16.02 25.17
N TYR A 248 9.65 -15.98 25.69
CA TYR A 248 10.85 -15.83 24.87
C TYR A 248 11.19 -17.08 24.05
N GLU A 249 10.92 -18.28 24.56
CA GLU A 249 11.20 -19.53 23.82
C GLU A 249 10.31 -19.64 22.56
N GLU A 250 9.04 -19.30 22.68
CA GLU A 250 8.15 -19.24 21.51
C GLU A 250 8.60 -18.15 20.54
N ALA A 251 9.03 -17.00 21.03
CA ALA A 251 9.56 -15.95 20.18
C ALA A 251 10.76 -16.42 19.35
N LYS A 252 11.73 -17.10 19.99
CA LYS A 252 12.91 -17.69 19.32
C LYS A 252 12.48 -18.72 18.26
N MET A 253 11.51 -19.57 18.59
CA MET A 253 10.96 -20.55 17.65
C MET A 253 10.40 -19.87 16.41
N TRP A 254 9.58 -18.82 16.57
CA TRP A 254 8.96 -18.13 15.45
C TRP A 254 9.97 -17.35 14.60
N TYR A 255 11.01 -16.77 15.17
CA TYR A 255 12.09 -16.19 14.37
C TYR A 255 12.87 -17.24 13.57
N LYS A 256 13.16 -18.41 14.16
CA LYS A 256 13.79 -19.51 13.43
C LYS A 256 12.92 -20.01 12.28
N LEU A 257 11.59 -20.06 12.45
CA LEU A 257 10.65 -20.39 11.38
C LEU A 257 10.67 -19.32 10.28
N ALA A 258 10.71 -18.03 10.62
CA ALA A 258 10.81 -16.94 9.66
C ALA A 258 12.11 -17.01 8.83
N ILE A 259 13.23 -17.34 9.47
CA ILE A 259 14.52 -17.57 8.81
C ILE A 259 14.43 -18.78 7.84
N LYS A 260 13.76 -19.86 8.25
CA LYS A 260 13.57 -21.04 7.39
C LYS A 260 12.66 -20.74 6.19
N GLU A 261 11.61 -19.93 6.37
CA GLU A 261 10.65 -19.53 5.33
C GLU A 261 11.32 -18.67 4.24
N ALA A 262 12.06 -17.65 4.67
CA ALA A 262 12.73 -16.69 3.79
C ALA A 262 14.17 -16.42 4.27
N PRO A 263 15.11 -17.34 4.00
CA PRO A 263 16.48 -17.26 4.53
C PRO A 263 17.32 -16.11 3.95
N TYR A 264 16.83 -15.43 2.94
CA TYR A 264 17.43 -14.24 2.33
C TYR A 264 17.03 -12.93 2.98
N LEU A 265 16.05 -12.94 3.92
CA LEU A 265 15.60 -11.73 4.62
C LEU A 265 16.43 -11.50 5.89
N LYS A 266 17.19 -10.41 5.91
CA LYS A 266 18.07 -10.02 7.01
C LYS A 266 17.33 -9.76 8.32
N GLU A 267 16.13 -9.23 8.25
CA GLU A 267 15.35 -8.77 9.40
C GLU A 267 15.11 -9.88 10.43
N SER A 268 14.84 -11.10 9.97
CA SER A 268 14.57 -12.23 10.88
C SER A 268 15.79 -12.61 11.70
N TYR A 269 16.98 -12.55 11.09
CA TYR A 269 18.26 -12.80 11.77
C TYR A 269 18.57 -11.68 12.77
N ILE A 270 18.45 -10.44 12.34
CA ILE A 270 18.72 -9.26 13.19
C ILE A 270 17.83 -9.29 14.43
N GLU A 271 16.53 -9.54 14.26
CA GLU A 271 15.58 -9.55 15.37
C GLU A 271 15.85 -10.70 16.36
N LEU A 272 16.23 -11.88 15.86
CA LEU A 272 16.60 -13.01 16.73
C LEU A 272 17.91 -12.74 17.48
N MET A 273 18.91 -12.15 16.86
CA MET A 273 20.16 -11.76 17.52
C MET A 273 19.91 -10.74 18.62
N ILE A 274 19.09 -9.71 18.33
CA ILE A 274 18.72 -8.72 19.34
C ILE A 274 18.03 -9.40 20.54
N LEU A 275 17.21 -10.42 20.30
CA LEU A 275 16.56 -11.18 21.36
C LEU A 275 17.58 -11.94 22.21
N TYR A 276 18.51 -12.69 21.59
CA TYR A 276 19.57 -13.40 22.30
C TYR A 276 20.44 -12.44 23.14
N TYR A 277 20.86 -11.32 22.55
CA TYR A 277 21.61 -10.29 23.25
C TYR A 277 20.88 -9.78 24.51
N ASN A 278 19.59 -9.45 24.37
CA ASN A 278 18.77 -8.96 25.48
C ASN A 278 18.56 -10.01 26.59
N LEU A 279 18.57 -11.29 26.24
CA LEU A 279 18.47 -12.40 27.18
C LEU A 279 19.82 -12.83 27.75
N LYS A 280 20.93 -12.20 27.30
CA LYS A 280 22.32 -12.54 27.64
C LYS A 280 22.75 -13.95 27.23
N GLU A 281 22.13 -14.46 26.18
CA GLU A 281 22.44 -15.76 25.56
C GLU A 281 23.51 -15.55 24.46
N TYR A 282 24.72 -15.19 24.88
CA TYR A 282 25.80 -14.74 23.97
C TYR A 282 26.39 -15.87 23.12
N ASN A 283 26.30 -17.12 23.56
CA ASN A 283 26.78 -18.24 22.75
C ASN A 283 25.95 -18.43 21.50
N GLU A 284 24.63 -18.39 21.64
CA GLU A 284 23.67 -18.50 20.52
C GLU A 284 23.78 -17.31 19.57
N GLU A 285 23.98 -16.11 20.11
CA GLU A 285 24.26 -14.92 19.33
C GLU A 285 25.53 -15.08 18.50
N PHE A 286 26.63 -15.55 19.14
CA PHE A 286 27.93 -15.75 18.50
C PHE A 286 27.88 -16.83 17.43
N GLU A 287 27.18 -17.96 17.64
CA GLU A 287 26.97 -19.00 16.65
C GLU A 287 26.24 -18.47 15.41
N MET A 288 25.24 -17.61 15.60
CA MET A 288 24.54 -16.98 14.47
C MET A 288 25.45 -16.05 13.69
N LEU A 289 26.26 -15.23 14.36
CA LEU A 289 27.22 -14.31 13.73
C LEU A 289 28.26 -15.05 12.89
N ASN A 290 28.71 -16.22 13.33
CA ASN A 290 29.72 -17.04 12.63
C ASN A 290 29.10 -17.94 11.54
N ASN A 291 27.80 -17.95 11.37
CA ASN A 291 27.15 -18.75 10.31
C ASN A 291 27.45 -18.15 8.95
N LYS A 292 28.06 -18.94 8.05
CA LYS A 292 28.44 -18.52 6.70
C LYS A 292 27.27 -17.91 5.91
N LYS A 293 26.06 -18.45 6.02
CA LYS A 293 24.85 -17.91 5.39
C LYS A 293 24.52 -16.48 5.86
N TYR A 294 24.83 -16.17 7.11
CA TYR A 294 24.64 -14.83 7.66
C TYR A 294 25.66 -13.84 7.05
N HIS A 295 26.93 -14.23 6.98
CA HIS A 295 27.98 -13.41 6.37
C HIS A 295 27.67 -13.09 4.89
N ASP A 296 27.21 -14.08 4.13
CA ASP A 296 26.87 -13.90 2.71
C ASP A 296 25.72 -12.89 2.53
N LEU A 297 24.75 -12.84 3.44
CA LEU A 297 23.64 -11.86 3.40
C LEU A 297 24.11 -10.42 3.67
N PHE A 298 25.14 -10.23 4.48
CA PHE A 298 25.63 -8.90 4.86
C PHE A 298 26.76 -8.41 3.96
N SER A 299 27.51 -9.29 3.31
CA SER A 299 28.57 -8.94 2.36
C SER A 299 28.05 -8.40 1.01
N LEU A 300 26.80 -8.68 0.65
CA LEU A 300 26.15 -8.20 -0.58
C LEU A 300 25.59 -6.77 -0.49
N SER A 301 25.87 -6.02 0.58
CA SER A 301 25.29 -4.69 0.84
C SER A 301 26.35 -3.59 1.00
N VAL A 302 27.49 -3.71 0.31
CA VAL A 302 28.50 -2.64 0.16
C VAL A 302 28.53 -2.15 -1.29
#